data_1af26a5748ee509fa33a6806bb0bd78c
#
_entry.id   1af26a5748ee509fa33a6806bb0bd78c
#
_cell.length_a   1.000
_cell.length_b   1.000
_cell.length_c   1.000
_cell.angle_alpha   90.00
_cell.angle_beta   90.00
_cell.angle_gamma   90.00
#
_symmetry.space_group_name_H-M   'P 1'
#
loop_
_entity.id
_entity.type
_entity.pdbx_description
1 polymer ?
#
loop_
_entity_poly.entity_id
_entity_poly.type
_entity_poly.pdbx_seq_one_letter_code
_entity_poly.pdbx_strand_id
1 'polypeptide(L)'
;MSDKDDGNSLSYADKAFTTFNEIMSRKENNMVDNVNRANKGELFVLHFLLRRSTEVLPSELSAALGASTARISALLGALEKKGQIVRNIDKSNRRNILVTITEAGRNRAEAEMKQIRRSMTQVFTDMGESDTAEFIRLTSKFFELLQNYMPKE
;
A
#
# COMPACT_ATOMS: atom_id res chain seq x y z
N MET A 1 -15.95 -48.42 -26.73
CA MET A 1 -16.74 -47.69 -25.72
C MET A 1 -15.78 -46.83 -24.94
N SER A 2 -15.80 -45.58 -25.26
CA SER A 2 -14.74 -44.61 -24.93
C SER A 2 -15.11 -43.97 -23.60
N ASP A 3 -14.40 -44.29 -22.53
CA ASP A 3 -14.46 -43.54 -21.25
C ASP A 3 -13.81 -42.19 -21.48
N LYS A 4 -14.63 -41.16 -21.54
CA LYS A 4 -14.21 -39.79 -21.35
C LYS A 4 -14.03 -39.55 -19.84
N ASP A 5 -12.81 -39.69 -19.38
CA ASP A 5 -12.38 -39.15 -18.12
C ASP A 5 -12.25 -37.63 -18.26
N ASP A 6 -13.36 -36.93 -18.05
CA ASP A 6 -13.38 -35.46 -17.93
C ASP A 6 -12.78 -35.09 -16.58
N GLY A 7 -11.46 -35.29 -16.45
CA GLY A 7 -10.69 -34.85 -15.31
C GLY A 7 -10.65 -33.34 -15.24
N ASN A 8 -11.59 -32.73 -14.50
CA ASN A 8 -11.53 -31.35 -14.04
C ASN A 8 -10.42 -31.20 -12.96
N SER A 9 -9.19 -31.54 -13.37
CA SER A 9 -8.00 -31.30 -12.57
C SER A 9 -7.62 -29.82 -12.75
N LEU A 10 -7.83 -29.02 -11.71
CA LEU A 10 -7.33 -27.64 -11.64
C LEU A 10 -5.87 -27.59 -12.09
N SER A 11 -5.56 -26.69 -13.02
CA SER A 11 -4.20 -26.47 -13.49
C SER A 11 -3.29 -26.11 -12.30
N TYR A 12 -1.96 -26.31 -12.44
CA TYR A 12 -1.02 -25.88 -11.41
C TYR A 12 -1.15 -24.37 -11.10
N ALA A 13 -1.50 -23.56 -12.12
CA ALA A 13 -1.70 -22.11 -11.98
C ALA A 13 -2.95 -21.80 -11.15
N ASP A 14 -4.05 -22.53 -11.32
CA ASP A 14 -5.26 -22.37 -10.50
C ASP A 14 -5.01 -22.76 -9.04
N LYS A 15 -4.26 -23.84 -8.81
CA LYS A 15 -3.85 -24.25 -7.45
C LYS A 15 -2.94 -23.20 -6.81
N ALA A 16 -1.98 -22.66 -7.56
CA ALA A 16 -1.09 -21.59 -7.10
C ALA A 16 -1.87 -20.33 -6.74
N PHE A 17 -2.84 -19.92 -7.57
CA PHE A 17 -3.70 -18.78 -7.30
C PHE A 17 -4.52 -18.97 -6.01
N THR A 18 -5.12 -20.14 -5.82
CA THR A 18 -5.87 -20.47 -4.60
C THR A 18 -4.98 -20.37 -3.36
N THR A 19 -3.81 -21.03 -3.39
CA THR A 19 -2.85 -21.00 -2.28
C THR A 19 -2.34 -19.57 -1.99
N PHE A 20 -2.06 -18.80 -3.04
CA PHE A 20 -1.65 -17.41 -2.90
C PHE A 20 -2.73 -16.56 -2.23
N ASN A 21 -3.99 -16.71 -2.66
CA ASN A 21 -5.11 -16.02 -2.04
C ASN A 21 -5.32 -16.43 -0.57
N GLU A 22 -5.19 -17.70 -0.23
CA GLU A 22 -5.25 -18.18 1.16
C GLU A 22 -4.16 -17.54 2.03
N ILE A 23 -2.93 -17.46 1.53
CA ILE A 23 -1.82 -16.82 2.23
C ILE A 23 -2.12 -15.34 2.46
N MET A 24 -2.63 -14.63 1.44
CA MET A 24 -2.96 -13.22 1.53
C MET A 24 -4.15 -12.97 2.48
N SER A 25 -5.18 -13.81 2.44
CA SER A 25 -6.40 -13.67 3.27
C SER A 25 -6.17 -14.00 4.74
N ARG A 26 -5.21 -14.87 5.10
CA ARG A 26 -4.85 -15.14 6.50
C ARG A 26 -4.43 -13.89 7.28
N LYS A 27 -3.99 -12.85 6.58
CA LYS A 27 -3.57 -11.58 7.17
C LYS A 27 -4.74 -10.63 7.48
N GLU A 28 -5.93 -10.85 6.93
CA GLU A 28 -7.06 -9.92 7.00
C GLU A 28 -8.05 -10.16 8.15
N ASN A 29 -7.95 -11.30 8.85
CA ASN A 29 -8.97 -11.72 9.82
C ASN A 29 -8.75 -11.27 11.28
N ASN A 30 -7.89 -10.31 11.57
CA ASN A 30 -7.72 -9.79 12.92
C ASN A 30 -8.55 -8.52 13.13
N MET A 31 -9.36 -8.49 14.22
CA MET A 31 -10.14 -7.33 14.69
C MET A 31 -9.32 -6.04 14.89
N VAL A 32 -8.00 -6.17 14.92
CA VAL A 32 -7.00 -5.08 14.92
C VAL A 32 -6.95 -4.34 13.58
N ASP A 33 -7.52 -4.92 12.50
CA ASP A 33 -7.37 -4.39 11.14
C ASP A 33 -8.18 -3.11 10.85
N ASN A 34 -9.24 -2.81 11.58
CA ASN A 34 -10.01 -1.59 11.34
C ASN A 34 -9.27 -0.34 11.84
N VAL A 35 -8.59 -0.41 12.98
CA VAL A 35 -7.70 0.65 13.48
C VAL A 35 -6.46 0.75 12.58
N ASN A 36 -5.95 -0.39 12.13
CA ASN A 36 -4.83 -0.46 11.19
C ASN A 36 -5.17 0.12 9.80
N ARG A 37 -6.41 0.00 9.31
CA ARG A 37 -6.81 0.57 8.00
C ARG A 37 -6.79 2.09 8.00
N ALA A 38 -7.28 2.73 9.06
CA ALA A 38 -7.20 4.18 9.20
C ALA A 38 -5.73 4.63 9.33
N ASN A 39 -4.94 3.96 10.15
CA ASN A 39 -3.51 4.20 10.29
C ASN A 39 -2.75 4.00 8.96
N LYS A 40 -3.05 2.95 8.21
CA LYS A 40 -2.44 2.71 6.89
C LYS A 40 -2.78 3.82 5.90
N GLY A 41 -4.02 4.33 5.91
CA GLY A 41 -4.42 5.47 5.09
C GLY A 41 -3.70 6.76 5.47
N GLU A 42 -3.60 7.06 6.77
CA GLU A 42 -2.86 8.20 7.27
C GLU A 42 -1.36 8.11 6.92
N LEU A 43 -0.74 6.95 7.12
CA LEU A 43 0.66 6.72 6.78
C LEU A 43 0.91 6.82 5.28
N PHE A 44 -0.02 6.33 4.44
CA PHE A 44 0.08 6.53 3.00
C PHE A 44 0.13 8.02 2.65
N VAL A 45 -0.77 8.83 3.22
CA VAL A 45 -0.79 10.29 3.00
C VAL A 45 0.54 10.91 3.45
N LEU A 46 1.02 10.57 4.66
CA LEU A 46 2.28 11.10 5.16
C LEU A 46 3.47 10.69 4.29
N HIS A 47 3.55 9.45 3.85
CA HIS A 47 4.62 8.98 2.94
C HIS A 47 4.54 9.63 1.56
N PHE A 48 3.32 9.83 1.04
CA PHE A 48 3.13 10.53 -0.22
C PHE A 48 3.65 11.96 -0.13
N LEU A 49 3.27 12.69 0.94
CA LEU A 49 3.72 14.06 1.19
C LEU A 49 5.24 14.14 1.45
N LEU A 50 5.81 13.16 2.14
CA LEU A 50 7.24 13.09 2.44
C LEU A 50 8.09 12.97 1.16
N ARG A 51 7.60 12.23 0.15
CA ARG A 51 8.27 12.06 -1.15
C ARG A 51 8.13 13.28 -2.07
N ARG A 52 7.16 14.14 -1.79
CA ARG A 52 6.94 15.37 -2.54
C ARG A 52 7.65 16.53 -1.84
N SER A 53 8.49 17.25 -2.56
CA SER A 53 9.14 18.46 -2.06
C SER A 53 8.23 19.69 -2.12
N THR A 54 7.02 19.54 -2.64
CA THR A 54 6.04 20.60 -2.90
C THR A 54 4.73 20.34 -2.19
N GLU A 55 3.94 21.37 -2.03
CA GLU A 55 2.55 21.28 -1.57
C GLU A 55 1.73 20.42 -2.53
N VAL A 56 0.75 19.68 -1.99
CA VAL A 56 -0.05 18.68 -2.70
C VAL A 56 -1.53 19.02 -2.63
N LEU A 57 -2.25 18.82 -3.72
CA LEU A 57 -3.71 18.93 -3.75
C LEU A 57 -4.37 17.66 -3.19
N PRO A 58 -5.51 17.75 -2.47
CA PRO A 58 -6.28 16.58 -2.04
C PRO A 58 -6.69 15.65 -3.19
N SER A 59 -6.90 16.19 -4.40
CA SER A 59 -7.22 15.42 -5.59
C SER A 59 -6.06 14.51 -6.04
N GLU A 60 -4.80 14.95 -5.87
CA GLU A 60 -3.63 14.14 -6.16
C GLU A 60 -3.52 12.95 -5.19
N LEU A 61 -3.85 13.18 -3.90
CA LEU A 61 -3.93 12.11 -2.90
C LEU A 61 -5.05 11.13 -3.21
N SER A 62 -6.21 11.63 -3.66
CA SER A 62 -7.35 10.83 -4.08
C SER A 62 -6.98 9.88 -5.23
N ALA A 63 -6.34 10.42 -6.26
CA ALA A 63 -5.86 9.65 -7.39
C ALA A 63 -4.78 8.60 -6.98
N ALA A 64 -3.80 9.02 -6.19
CA ALA A 64 -2.71 8.14 -5.76
C ALA A 64 -3.15 7.00 -4.84
N LEU A 65 -4.15 7.24 -3.97
CA LEU A 65 -4.69 6.22 -3.05
C LEU A 65 -5.83 5.40 -3.67
N GLY A 66 -6.36 5.79 -4.83
CA GLY A 66 -7.58 5.20 -5.38
C GLY A 66 -8.77 5.36 -4.43
N ALA A 67 -8.86 6.49 -3.72
CA ALA A 67 -9.83 6.71 -2.67
C ALA A 67 -10.78 7.86 -3.00
N SER A 68 -12.01 7.81 -2.48
CA SER A 68 -12.98 8.88 -2.66
C SER A 68 -12.52 10.18 -1.97
N THR A 69 -12.97 11.32 -2.49
CA THR A 69 -12.73 12.65 -1.90
C THR A 69 -13.16 12.71 -0.43
N ALA A 70 -14.27 12.07 -0.07
CA ALA A 70 -14.77 12.01 1.31
C ALA A 70 -13.77 11.28 2.23
N ARG A 71 -13.20 10.15 1.76
CA ARG A 71 -12.18 9.40 2.51
C ARG A 71 -10.90 10.21 2.69
N ILE A 72 -10.43 10.87 1.64
CA ILE A 72 -9.25 11.75 1.74
C ILE A 72 -9.52 12.90 2.70
N SER A 73 -10.69 13.56 2.62
CA SER A 73 -11.05 14.64 3.54
C SER A 73 -11.03 14.19 5.01
N ALA A 74 -11.54 12.99 5.31
CA ALA A 74 -11.52 12.42 6.65
C ALA A 74 -10.08 12.14 7.13
N LEU A 75 -9.22 11.56 6.27
CA LEU A 75 -7.81 11.32 6.61
C LEU A 75 -7.05 12.62 6.87
N LEU A 76 -7.24 13.62 6.01
CA LEU A 76 -6.61 14.94 6.18
C LEU A 76 -7.09 15.63 7.45
N GLY A 77 -8.39 15.55 7.77
CA GLY A 77 -8.93 16.08 9.02
C GLY A 77 -8.33 15.43 10.27
N ALA A 78 -8.15 14.09 10.24
CA ALA A 78 -7.51 13.35 11.33
C ALA A 78 -6.02 13.72 11.49
N LEU A 79 -5.28 13.82 10.38
CA LEU A 79 -3.86 14.20 10.39
C LEU A 79 -3.63 15.64 10.86
N GLU A 80 -4.49 16.57 10.42
CA GLU A 80 -4.43 17.97 10.85
C GLU A 80 -4.73 18.12 12.32
N LYS A 81 -5.75 17.42 12.84
CA LYS A 81 -6.05 17.37 14.28
C LYS A 81 -4.88 16.85 15.12
N LYS A 82 -4.08 15.94 14.54
CA LYS A 82 -2.84 15.42 15.17
C LYS A 82 -1.64 16.35 14.97
N GLY A 83 -1.78 17.47 14.27
CA GLY A 83 -0.70 18.39 13.95
C GLY A 83 0.35 17.82 12.99
N GLN A 84 0.02 16.80 12.21
CA GLN A 84 0.95 16.09 11.33
C GLN A 84 0.97 16.63 9.91
N ILE A 85 -0.04 17.41 9.56
CA ILE A 85 -0.12 18.19 8.31
C ILE A 85 -0.67 19.57 8.62
N VAL A 86 -0.50 20.48 7.68
CA VAL A 86 -1.22 21.76 7.61
C VAL A 86 -1.93 21.88 6.27
N ARG A 87 -3.07 22.56 6.26
CA ARG A 87 -3.82 22.90 5.05
C ARG A 87 -3.83 24.41 4.87
N ASN A 88 -3.36 24.86 3.74
CA ASN A 88 -3.31 26.28 3.39
C ASN A 88 -4.17 26.54 2.15
N ILE A 89 -4.74 27.74 2.06
CA ILE A 89 -5.40 28.20 0.84
C ILE A 89 -4.30 28.57 -0.18
N ASP A 90 -4.41 28.03 -1.39
CA ASP A 90 -3.53 28.40 -2.50
C ASP A 90 -3.69 29.90 -2.81
N LYS A 91 -2.58 30.64 -2.73
CA LYS A 91 -2.58 32.08 -3.00
C LYS A 91 -2.86 32.42 -4.46
N SER A 92 -2.54 31.49 -5.37
CA SER A 92 -2.78 31.63 -6.81
C SER A 92 -4.20 31.27 -7.22
N ASN A 93 -4.82 30.33 -6.51
CA ASN A 93 -6.19 29.90 -6.73
C ASN A 93 -6.90 29.62 -5.40
N ARG A 94 -7.59 30.59 -4.87
CA ARG A 94 -8.28 30.52 -3.56
C ARG A 94 -9.31 29.40 -3.44
N ARG A 95 -9.65 28.71 -4.51
CA ARG A 95 -10.53 27.51 -4.48
C ARG A 95 -9.78 26.24 -4.13
N ASN A 96 -8.44 26.26 -4.21
CA ASN A 96 -7.60 25.14 -3.92
C ASN A 96 -7.11 25.17 -2.48
N ILE A 97 -7.08 24.00 -1.87
CA ILE A 97 -6.42 23.75 -0.58
C ILE A 97 -5.14 22.99 -0.89
N LEU A 98 -4.04 23.46 -0.33
CA LEU A 98 -2.73 22.83 -0.43
C LEU A 98 -2.39 22.15 0.90
N VAL A 99 -1.89 20.93 0.81
CA VAL A 99 -1.54 20.10 1.97
C VAL A 99 -0.03 19.99 2.07
N THR A 100 0.50 20.25 3.27
CA THR A 100 1.92 20.14 3.57
C THR A 100 2.13 19.31 4.82
N ILE A 101 3.16 18.45 4.80
CA ILE A 101 3.56 17.67 5.97
C ILE A 101 4.31 18.56 6.97
N THR A 102 3.99 18.41 8.27
CA THR A 102 4.74 19.06 9.36
C THR A 102 5.94 18.21 9.77
N GLU A 103 6.79 18.76 10.64
CA GLU A 103 7.88 18.01 11.26
C GLU A 103 7.35 16.80 12.05
N ALA A 104 6.26 16.95 12.79
CA ALA A 104 5.62 15.86 13.52
C ALA A 104 5.15 14.75 12.55
N GLY A 105 4.59 15.13 11.39
CA GLY A 105 4.19 14.17 10.36
C GLY A 105 5.39 13.44 9.74
N ARG A 106 6.49 14.16 9.48
CA ARG A 106 7.75 13.56 8.97
C ARG A 106 8.30 12.54 9.95
N ASN A 107 8.43 12.93 11.21
CA ASN A 107 8.95 12.06 12.26
C ASN A 107 8.13 10.78 12.40
N ARG A 108 6.79 10.87 12.33
CA ARG A 108 5.91 9.69 12.32
C ARG A 108 6.14 8.80 11.12
N ALA A 109 6.18 9.36 9.91
CA ALA A 109 6.38 8.59 8.68
C ALA A 109 7.74 7.88 8.67
N GLU A 110 8.80 8.56 9.10
CA GLU A 110 10.15 8.00 9.17
C GLU A 110 10.27 6.91 10.24
N ALA A 111 9.65 7.10 11.42
CA ALA A 111 9.65 6.10 12.48
C ALA A 111 8.95 4.80 12.03
N GLU A 112 7.80 4.90 11.35
CA GLU A 112 7.07 3.76 10.81
C GLU A 112 7.88 3.06 9.70
N MET A 113 8.50 3.81 8.80
CA MET A 113 9.35 3.24 7.76
C MET A 113 10.54 2.49 8.35
N LYS A 114 11.16 3.05 9.40
CA LYS A 114 12.24 2.39 10.14
C LYS A 114 11.78 1.09 10.79
N GLN A 115 10.57 1.07 11.35
CA GLN A 115 9.98 -0.13 11.94
C GLN A 115 9.71 -1.20 10.88
N ILE A 116 9.09 -0.83 9.76
CA ILE A 116 8.84 -1.74 8.63
C ILE A 116 10.17 -2.35 8.12
N ARG A 117 11.17 -1.49 7.91
CA ARG A 117 12.49 -1.93 7.46
C ARG A 117 13.10 -2.94 8.43
N ARG A 118 13.05 -2.68 9.76
CA ARG A 118 13.58 -3.62 10.76
C ARG A 118 12.88 -4.96 10.68
N SER A 119 11.55 -4.97 10.64
CA SER A 119 10.77 -6.21 10.56
C SER A 119 11.08 -6.99 9.29
N MET A 120 11.12 -6.32 8.13
CA MET A 120 11.44 -6.96 6.86
C MET A 120 12.87 -7.49 6.82
N THR A 121 13.84 -6.73 7.36
CA THR A 121 15.23 -7.19 7.45
C THR A 121 15.34 -8.44 8.33
N GLN A 122 14.59 -8.50 9.44
CA GLN A 122 14.57 -9.68 10.30
C GLN A 122 14.00 -10.90 9.57
N VAL A 123 12.88 -10.73 8.86
CA VAL A 123 12.29 -11.81 8.04
C VAL A 123 13.30 -12.33 7.01
N PHE A 124 13.97 -11.46 6.28
CA PHE A 124 14.97 -11.88 5.30
C PHE A 124 16.19 -12.55 5.95
N THR A 125 16.57 -12.12 7.14
CA THR A 125 17.63 -12.78 7.93
C THR A 125 17.22 -14.20 8.31
N ASP A 126 15.99 -14.38 8.78
CA ASP A 126 15.46 -15.68 9.21
C ASP A 126 15.22 -16.62 8.01
N MET A 127 14.92 -16.09 6.83
CA MET A 127 14.84 -16.86 5.58
C MET A 127 16.22 -17.37 5.11
N GLY A 128 17.30 -16.67 5.46
CA GLY A 128 18.63 -16.93 4.95
C GLY A 128 18.89 -16.33 3.55
N GLU A 129 20.16 -16.24 3.19
CA GLU A 129 20.60 -15.53 1.98
C GLU A 129 20.07 -16.17 0.69
N SER A 130 20.14 -17.51 0.58
CA SER A 130 19.72 -18.25 -0.62
C SER A 130 18.21 -18.06 -0.90
N ASP A 131 17.36 -18.29 0.11
CA ASP A 131 15.92 -18.20 -0.04
C ASP A 131 15.47 -16.75 -0.25
N THR A 132 16.15 -15.81 0.40
CA THR A 132 15.89 -14.37 0.18
C THR A 132 16.20 -13.97 -1.27
N ALA A 133 17.34 -14.40 -1.81
CA ALA A 133 17.70 -14.10 -3.20
C ALA A 133 16.69 -14.71 -4.19
N GLU A 134 16.28 -15.96 -3.96
CA GLU A 134 15.28 -16.62 -4.80
C GLU A 134 13.91 -15.96 -4.68
N PHE A 135 13.48 -15.59 -3.48
CA PHE A 135 12.24 -14.86 -3.25
C PHE A 135 12.21 -13.53 -4.01
N ILE A 136 13.28 -12.73 -3.93
CA ILE A 136 13.37 -11.46 -4.65
C ILE A 136 13.35 -11.69 -6.16
N ARG A 137 14.09 -12.69 -6.66
CA ARG A 137 14.10 -13.05 -8.09
C ARG A 137 12.72 -13.45 -8.60
N LEU A 138 12.01 -14.32 -7.87
CA LEU A 138 10.66 -14.78 -8.24
C LEU A 138 9.63 -13.66 -8.13
N THR A 139 9.72 -12.83 -7.10
CA THR A 139 8.84 -11.68 -6.90
C THR A 139 8.99 -10.66 -8.04
N SER A 140 10.23 -10.35 -8.44
CA SER A 140 10.48 -9.46 -9.57
C SER A 140 9.87 -10.02 -10.87
N LYS A 141 10.13 -11.29 -11.16
CA LYS A 141 9.55 -11.98 -12.33
C LYS A 141 8.01 -11.98 -12.30
N PHE A 142 7.42 -12.21 -11.13
CA PHE A 142 5.97 -12.19 -10.97
C PHE A 142 5.38 -10.83 -11.34
N PHE A 143 5.95 -9.73 -10.83
CA PHE A 143 5.46 -8.39 -11.12
C PHE A 143 5.71 -7.96 -12.57
N GLU A 144 6.83 -8.34 -13.17
CA GLU A 144 7.09 -8.12 -14.60
C GLU A 144 6.02 -8.79 -15.47
N LEU A 145 5.72 -10.06 -15.18
CA LEU A 145 4.68 -10.80 -15.93
C LEU A 145 3.29 -10.22 -15.67
N LEU A 146 2.97 -9.85 -14.43
CA LEU A 146 1.67 -9.30 -14.07
C LEU A 146 1.36 -8.02 -14.86
N GLN A 147 2.35 -7.15 -15.10
CA GLN A 147 2.18 -5.93 -15.90
C GLN A 147 1.68 -6.20 -17.32
N ASN A 148 1.97 -7.38 -17.90
CA ASN A 148 1.53 -7.73 -19.23
C ASN A 148 0.04 -8.09 -19.29
N TYR A 149 -0.59 -8.43 -18.18
CA TYR A 149 -1.98 -8.88 -18.06
C TYR A 149 -2.89 -7.86 -17.37
N MET A 150 -2.32 -6.80 -16.77
CA MET A 150 -3.12 -5.72 -16.17
C MET A 150 -3.60 -4.77 -17.29
N PRO A 151 -4.86 -4.28 -17.21
CA PRO A 151 -5.34 -3.25 -18.12
C PRO A 151 -4.43 -2.02 -18.02
N LYS A 152 -4.00 -1.50 -19.16
CA LYS A 152 -3.35 -0.19 -19.22
C LYS A 152 -4.47 0.85 -19.12
N GLU A 153 -4.46 1.65 -18.04
CA GLU A 153 -5.31 2.83 -17.91
C GLU A 153 -5.06 3.85 -19.01
#